data_676ef99d2e3d493487b92184f22c75fc
#
_entry.id   676ef99d2e3d493487b92184f22c75fc
#
_cell.length_a   1.000
_cell.length_b   1.000
_cell.length_c   1.000
_cell.angle_alpha   90.00
_cell.angle_beta   90.00
_cell.angle_gamma   90.00
#
_symmetry.space_group_name_H-M   'P 1'
#
loop_
_entity.id
_entity.type
_entity.pdbx_description
1 polymer ?
#
loop_
_entity_poly.entity_id
_entity_poly.type
_entity_poly.pdbx_seq_one_letter_code
_entity_poly.pdbx_strand_id
1 'polypeptide(L)' 'MPKIPVVKGEEVVRAFKRAGFVEDRVSGSHHILKRPGCTLSVPVHAGKDYGKGLLKTQIEAAGLTVQQFIDLL' A
#
# COMPACT_ATOMS: atom_id res chain seq x y z
N MET A 1 -17.05 4.30 -10.92
CA MET A 1 -15.99 3.58 -10.23
C MET A 1 -15.03 4.56 -9.56
N PRO A 2 -14.58 4.28 -8.35
CA PRO A 2 -13.62 5.16 -7.70
C PRO A 2 -12.29 5.15 -8.43
N LYS A 3 -11.66 6.31 -8.50
CA LYS A 3 -10.35 6.45 -9.12
C LYS A 3 -9.26 6.13 -8.10
N ILE A 4 -8.13 5.62 -8.60
CA ILE A 4 -6.95 5.43 -7.77
C ILE A 4 -6.52 6.81 -7.24
N PRO A 5 -6.43 6.99 -5.91
CA PRO A 5 -6.07 8.29 -5.35
C PRO A 5 -4.58 8.59 -5.51
N VAL A 6 -4.24 9.88 -5.51
CA VAL A 6 -2.85 10.31 -5.44
C VAL A 6 -2.45 10.32 -3.98
N VAL A 7 -1.49 9.46 -3.61
CA VAL A 7 -1.04 9.30 -2.22
C VAL A 7 0.47 9.22 -2.16
N LYS A 8 1.01 9.42 -0.96
CA LYS A 8 2.44 9.21 -0.69
C LYS A 8 2.66 7.78 -0.19
N GLY A 9 3.90 7.31 -0.28
CA GLY A 9 4.25 5.97 0.17
C GLY A 9 3.93 5.73 1.64
N GLU A 10 4.15 6.72 2.51
CA GLU A 10 3.81 6.60 3.92
C GLU A 10 2.32 6.37 4.15
N GLU A 11 1.48 7.02 3.34
CA GLU A 11 0.03 6.83 3.42
C GLU A 11 -0.36 5.42 2.97
N VAL A 12 0.32 4.89 1.96
CA VAL A 12 0.09 3.52 1.47
C VAL A 12 0.43 2.51 2.56
N VAL A 13 1.59 2.65 3.21
CA VAL A 13 2.00 1.78 4.32
C VAL A 13 0.95 1.80 5.43
N ARG A 14 0.51 3.01 5.81
CA ARG A 14 -0.47 3.18 6.88
C ARG A 14 -1.80 2.52 6.56
N ALA A 15 -2.27 2.71 5.32
CA ALA A 15 -3.53 2.12 4.88
C ALA A 15 -3.48 0.59 4.91
N PHE A 16 -2.40 0.00 4.40
CA PHE A 16 -2.26 -1.46 4.43
C PHE A 16 -2.11 -2.01 5.85
N LYS A 17 -1.46 -1.28 6.77
CA LYS A 17 -1.42 -1.68 8.18
C LYS A 17 -2.84 -1.74 8.77
N ARG A 18 -3.68 -0.77 8.42
CA ARG A 18 -5.09 -0.77 8.84
C ARG A 18 -5.87 -1.92 8.23
N ALA A 19 -5.43 -2.42 7.08
CA ALA A 19 -6.04 -3.59 6.43
C ALA A 19 -5.57 -4.92 7.03
N GLY A 20 -4.72 -4.89 8.05
CA GLY A 20 -4.26 -6.08 8.74
C GLY A 20 -2.85 -6.52 8.37
N PHE A 21 -2.15 -5.77 7.54
CA PHE A 21 -0.74 -6.06 7.24
C PHE A 21 0.15 -5.64 8.40
N VAL A 22 1.20 -6.44 8.62
CA VAL A 22 2.22 -6.16 9.64
C VAL A 22 3.52 -5.83 8.91
N GLU A 23 4.19 -4.76 9.34
CA GLU A 23 5.50 -4.41 8.80
C GLU A 23 6.54 -5.40 9.31
N ASP A 24 7.09 -6.20 8.38
CA ASP A 24 8.09 -7.22 8.70
C ASP A 24 9.48 -6.59 8.85
N ARG A 25 9.86 -5.76 7.88
CA ARG A 25 11.16 -5.08 7.89
C ARG A 25 11.15 -3.92 6.90
N VAL A 26 12.15 -3.06 7.04
CA VAL A 26 12.43 -2.00 6.07
C VAL A 26 13.81 -2.27 5.50
N SER A 27 13.90 -2.37 4.17
CA SER A 27 15.15 -2.55 3.46
C SER A 27 15.33 -1.37 2.52
N GLY A 28 16.25 -0.45 2.86
CA GLY A 28 16.38 0.82 2.14
C GLY A 28 15.07 1.60 2.19
N SER A 29 14.50 1.91 1.02
CA SER A 29 13.20 2.58 0.93
C SER A 29 12.01 1.63 0.88
N HIS A 30 12.26 0.31 0.86
CA HIS A 30 11.22 -0.70 0.73
C HIS A 30 10.70 -1.16 2.09
N HIS A 31 9.44 -0.91 2.35
CA HIS A 31 8.75 -1.40 3.53
C HIS A 31 8.07 -2.72 3.18
N ILE A 32 8.48 -3.80 3.84
CA ILE A 32 7.93 -5.13 3.57
C ILE A 32 6.77 -5.36 4.52
N LEU A 33 5.58 -5.48 3.96
CA LEU A 33 4.35 -5.68 4.71
C LEU A 33 3.84 -7.08 4.46
N LYS A 34 3.45 -7.78 5.52
CA LYS A 34 2.98 -9.17 5.46
C LYS A 34 1.62 -9.36 6.10
N ARG A 35 0.86 -10.22 5.47
CA ARG A 35 -0.39 -10.76 5.99
C ARG A 35 -0.44 -12.22 5.56
N PRO A 36 -1.16 -13.13 6.26
CA PRO A 36 -1.25 -14.52 5.81
C PRO A 36 -1.62 -14.65 4.35
N GLY A 37 -0.74 -15.30 3.57
CA GLY A 37 -0.94 -15.48 2.13
C GLY A 37 -0.58 -14.31 1.25
N CYS A 38 -0.09 -13.19 1.81
CA CYS A 38 0.23 -12.01 1.01
C CYS A 38 1.42 -11.24 1.58
N THR A 39 2.37 -10.91 0.70
CA THR A 39 3.52 -10.06 1.04
C THR A 39 3.57 -8.92 0.03
N LEU A 40 3.68 -7.70 0.53
CA LEU A 40 3.79 -6.51 -0.31
C LEU A 40 5.10 -5.77 -0.01
N SER A 41 5.75 -5.30 -1.06
CA SER A 41 6.91 -4.42 -0.95
C SER A 41 6.48 -3.02 -1.36
N VAL A 42 6.47 -2.08 -0.40
CA VAL A 42 6.02 -0.71 -0.62
C VAL A 42 7.22 0.22 -0.63
N PRO A 43 7.66 0.69 -1.80
CA PRO A 43 8.75 1.67 -1.87
C PRO A 43 8.25 3.03 -1.37
N VAL A 44 8.95 3.59 -0.39
CA VAL A 44 8.62 4.89 0.18
C VAL A 44 9.73 5.87 -0.15
N HIS A 45 9.40 6.90 -0.93
CA HIS A 45 10.32 7.96 -1.29
C HIS A 45 9.72 9.28 -0.79
N ALA A 46 10.39 9.89 0.17
CA ALA A 46 9.91 11.12 0.81
C ALA A 46 9.58 12.20 -0.23
N GLY A 47 8.41 12.80 -0.12
CA GLY A 47 7.97 13.89 -0.98
C GLY A 47 7.51 13.49 -2.37
N LYS A 48 7.53 12.18 -2.70
CA LYS A 48 7.11 11.71 -4.02
C LYS A 48 5.77 10.98 -3.94
N ASP A 49 4.98 11.14 -5.00
CA ASP A 49 3.71 10.43 -5.13
C ASP A 49 3.95 8.95 -5.44
N TYR A 50 3.11 8.11 -4.88
CA TYR A 50 3.15 6.68 -5.14
C TYR A 50 2.62 6.39 -6.54
N GLY A 51 3.28 5.49 -7.27
CA GLY A 51 2.86 5.14 -8.64
C GLY A 51 1.47 4.51 -8.65
N LYS A 52 0.56 5.07 -9.47
CA LYS A 52 -0.82 4.59 -9.53
C LYS A 52 -0.92 3.16 -10.04
N GLY A 53 -0.10 2.79 -11.03
CA GLY A 53 -0.09 1.42 -11.55
C GLY A 53 0.33 0.40 -10.51
N LEU A 54 1.39 0.71 -9.77
CA LEU A 54 1.86 -0.15 -8.69
C LEU A 54 0.82 -0.24 -7.58
N LEU A 55 0.22 0.88 -7.21
CA LEU A 55 -0.80 0.92 -6.17
C LEU A 55 -2.00 0.05 -6.54
N LYS A 56 -2.48 0.18 -7.77
CA LYS A 56 -3.60 -0.65 -8.25
C LYS A 56 -3.28 -2.14 -8.14
N THR A 57 -2.10 -2.55 -8.61
CA THR A 57 -1.65 -3.94 -8.52
C THR A 57 -1.62 -4.42 -7.07
N GLN A 58 -1.12 -3.60 -6.16
CA GLN A 58 -1.03 -3.96 -4.75
C GLN A 58 -2.38 -4.01 -4.05
N ILE A 59 -3.29 -3.11 -4.39
CA ILE A 59 -4.66 -3.15 -3.88
C ILE A 59 -5.32 -4.48 -4.28
N GLU A 60 -5.17 -4.87 -5.54
CA GLU A 60 -5.72 -6.12 -6.04
C GLU A 60 -5.08 -7.34 -5.36
N ALA A 61 -3.75 -7.32 -5.21
CA ALA A 61 -3.02 -8.40 -4.54
C ALA A 61 -3.45 -8.55 -3.07
N ALA A 62 -3.81 -7.45 -2.42
CA ALA A 62 -4.29 -7.46 -1.04
C ALA A 62 -5.75 -7.93 -0.91
N GLY A 63 -6.43 -8.16 -2.03
CA GLY A 63 -7.83 -8.57 -2.01
C GLY A 63 -8.80 -7.43 -1.70
N LEU A 64 -8.37 -6.18 -1.90
CA LEU A 64 -9.18 -5.00 -1.63
C LEU A 64 -9.74 -4.41 -2.91
N THR A 65 -10.86 -3.72 -2.79
CA THR A 65 -11.31 -2.82 -3.85
C THR A 65 -10.64 -1.46 -3.65
N VAL A 66 -10.66 -0.62 -4.70
CA VAL A 66 -10.12 0.74 -4.61
C VAL A 66 -10.84 1.53 -3.53
N GLN A 67 -12.17 1.38 -3.43
CA GLN A 67 -12.95 2.09 -2.40
C GLN A 67 -12.56 1.63 -1.00
N GLN A 68 -12.34 0.33 -0.79
CA GLN A 68 -11.90 -0.17 0.50
C GLN A 68 -10.55 0.43 0.89
N PHE A 69 -9.63 0.55 -0.07
CA PHE A 69 -8.34 1.18 0.19
C PHE A 69 -8.50 2.66 0.57
N ILE A 70 -9.33 3.39 -0.18
CA ILE A 70 -9.61 4.81 0.11
C ILE A 70 -10.15 4.97 1.54
N ASP A 71 -11.02 4.07 1.96
CA ASP A 71 -11.61 4.12 3.30
C ASP A 71 -10.58 3.88 4.41
N LEU A 72 -9.43 3.31 4.07
CA LEU A 72 -8.34 3.08 5.03
C LEU A 72 -7.35 4.25 5.14
N LEU A 73 -7.46 5.23 4.25
CA LEU A 73 -6.55 6.40 4.26
C LEU A 73 -6.80 7.35 5.42
#